data_37c5bcc2ede1d6f355b1ab014b124de7
#
_entry.id   37c5bcc2ede1d6f355b1ab014b124de7
#
_cell.length_a   1.000
_cell.length_b   1.000
_cell.length_c   1.000
_cell.angle_alpha   90.00
_cell.angle_beta   90.00
_cell.angle_gamma   90.00
#
_symmetry.space_group_name_H-M   'P 1'
#
loop_
_entity.id
_entity.type
_entity.pdbx_description
1 polymer ?
#
loop_
_entity_poly.entity_id
_entity_poly.type
_entity_poly.pdbx_seq_one_letter_code
_entity_poly.pdbx_strand_id
1 'polypeptide(L)'
;RDEVMMQLPVDDTAVDRADDALVGISFHVPRDAEDFPECDAELPASKALYDRLKPYTLDDGAGDVVASFDQVGVLVPRGRFDVEMYSSSFHLLGQAHDFRVQYSSILRIFVLPKANSPQTVVAVALDPPLRRGQTTYMMVLCQFPTEEETTIELQVSDEHLAKLNDKGAKLSKTMTGTSPDVFAKALRGLSGAKLTRTGAFRDSIGEEHAVRCTYKNDDGYLYPLEKAFFYLVKPPMLIPYDD
;
A
#
# COMPACT_ATOMS: atom_id res chain seq x y z
N ARG A 1 4.01 26.92 -17.58
CA ARG A 1 3.41 27.62 -16.43
C ARG A 1 4.50 28.06 -15.53
N ASP A 2 4.44 29.29 -15.06
CA ASP A 2 5.46 29.90 -14.20
C ASP A 2 5.13 29.66 -12.72
N GLU A 3 4.93 28.39 -12.36
CA GLU A 3 4.53 27.96 -11.03
C GLU A 3 5.40 26.81 -10.54
N VAL A 4 5.77 26.84 -9.27
CA VAL A 4 6.40 25.73 -8.55
C VAL A 4 5.41 25.26 -7.48
N MET A 5 5.03 24.01 -7.50
CA MET A 5 4.15 23.39 -6.52
C MET A 5 5.00 22.57 -5.53
N MET A 6 4.80 22.84 -4.25
CA MET A 6 5.33 22.05 -3.15
C MET A 6 4.17 21.24 -2.56
N GLN A 7 4.29 19.92 -2.62
CA GLN A 7 3.36 19.03 -1.94
C GLN A 7 3.90 18.70 -0.55
N LEU A 8 3.03 18.72 0.44
CA LEU A 8 3.37 18.32 1.80
C LEU A 8 3.03 16.84 1.99
N PRO A 9 3.79 16.11 2.81
CA PRO A 9 3.52 14.70 3.08
C PRO A 9 2.11 14.54 3.63
N VAL A 10 1.31 13.70 2.99
CA VAL A 10 -0.03 13.32 3.44
C VAL A 10 0.03 11.91 3.99
N ASP A 11 -0.42 11.74 5.23
CA ASP A 11 -0.59 10.44 5.84
C ASP A 11 -2.09 10.12 5.89
N ASP A 12 -2.54 9.24 4.98
CA ASP A 12 -3.95 8.84 4.89
C ASP A 12 -4.38 7.93 6.06
N THR A 13 -3.42 7.51 6.90
CA THR A 13 -3.67 6.73 8.12
C THR A 13 -3.54 7.55 9.42
N ALA A 14 -3.30 8.87 9.33
CA ALA A 14 -3.15 9.72 10.51
C ALA A 14 -4.43 9.78 11.36
N VAL A 15 -4.25 9.63 12.66
CA VAL A 15 -5.32 9.72 13.67
C VAL A 15 -5.59 11.19 14.00
N ASP A 16 -6.86 11.52 14.31
CA ASP A 16 -7.30 12.80 14.90
C ASP A 16 -7.01 14.06 14.06
N ARG A 17 -7.32 14.03 12.78
CA ARG A 17 -7.45 15.27 12.02
C ARG A 17 -8.87 15.82 12.18
N ALA A 18 -9.08 16.55 13.26
CA ALA A 18 -10.29 17.38 13.41
C ALA A 18 -10.20 18.65 12.56
N ASP A 19 -8.98 19.02 12.15
CA ASP A 19 -8.69 20.28 11.46
C ASP A 19 -8.22 20.02 10.02
N ASP A 20 -8.43 20.99 9.14
CA ASP A 20 -7.93 21.00 7.77
C ASP A 20 -6.40 20.92 7.77
N ALA A 21 -5.84 20.12 6.90
CA ALA A 21 -4.39 20.00 6.72
C ALA A 21 -3.96 20.64 5.41
N LEU A 22 -2.87 21.41 5.47
CA LEU A 22 -2.23 21.96 4.29
C LEU A 22 -1.54 20.82 3.53
N VAL A 23 -2.03 20.52 2.32
CA VAL A 23 -1.52 19.41 1.48
C VAL A 23 -0.62 19.87 0.36
N GLY A 24 -0.62 21.17 0.05
CA GLY A 24 0.25 21.71 -0.98
C GLY A 24 0.20 23.22 -1.03
N ILE A 25 1.28 23.80 -1.54
CA ILE A 25 1.43 25.24 -1.76
C ILE A 25 1.92 25.42 -3.19
N SER A 26 1.25 26.29 -3.96
CA SER A 26 1.72 26.68 -5.28
C SER A 26 2.28 28.11 -5.22
N PHE A 27 3.48 28.28 -5.77
CA PHE A 27 4.15 29.57 -5.87
C PHE A 27 4.19 30.01 -7.32
N HIS A 28 3.66 31.18 -7.62
CA HIS A 28 3.90 31.82 -8.90
C HIS A 28 5.30 32.45 -8.89
N VAL A 29 6.10 32.11 -9.90
CA VAL A 29 7.47 32.63 -10.05
C VAL A 29 7.50 33.54 -11.27
N PRO A 30 7.63 34.87 -11.12
CA PRO A 30 7.71 35.80 -12.24
C PRO A 30 8.91 35.45 -13.14
N ARG A 31 8.74 35.62 -14.46
CA ARG A 31 9.81 35.32 -15.43
C ARG A 31 11.03 36.21 -15.30
N ASP A 32 10.80 37.43 -14.84
CA ASP A 32 11.81 38.48 -14.71
C ASP A 32 12.24 38.64 -13.22
N ALA A 33 12.25 37.57 -12.45
CA ALA A 33 12.63 37.63 -11.05
C ALA A 33 14.14 38.01 -10.92
N GLU A 34 14.42 39.17 -10.37
CA GLU A 34 15.79 39.69 -10.15
C GLU A 34 16.66 38.73 -9.31
N ASP A 35 16.04 37.89 -8.50
CA ASP A 35 16.70 36.88 -7.66
C ASP A 35 17.21 35.67 -8.42
N PHE A 36 16.93 35.57 -9.73
CA PHE A 36 17.35 34.47 -10.60
C PHE A 36 18.08 35.00 -11.85
N PRO A 37 19.27 35.56 -11.72
CA PRO A 37 20.02 36.19 -12.82
C PRO A 37 20.46 35.19 -13.94
N GLU A 38 20.35 33.90 -13.67
CA GLU A 38 20.74 32.84 -14.62
C GLU A 38 19.57 32.39 -15.51
N CYS A 39 18.42 33.07 -15.41
CA CYS A 39 17.23 32.69 -16.14
C CYS A 39 17.26 33.24 -17.56
N ASP A 40 17.00 32.38 -18.52
CA ASP A 40 16.80 32.70 -19.92
C ASP A 40 15.54 31.97 -20.47
N ALA A 41 15.34 32.05 -21.78
CA ALA A 41 14.18 31.40 -22.42
C ALA A 41 14.23 29.86 -22.32
N GLU A 42 15.40 29.27 -22.13
CA GLU A 42 15.59 27.82 -22.00
C GLU A 42 15.50 27.36 -20.54
N LEU A 43 15.87 28.23 -19.59
CA LEU A 43 15.80 27.94 -18.15
C LEU A 43 14.89 28.98 -17.44
N PRO A 44 13.59 28.79 -17.41
CA PRO A 44 12.66 29.71 -16.74
C PRO A 44 12.91 29.74 -15.23
N ALA A 45 12.63 30.90 -14.59
CA ALA A 45 12.83 31.12 -13.15
C ALA A 45 12.14 30.07 -12.26
N SER A 46 10.98 29.56 -12.69
CA SER A 46 10.29 28.46 -12.01
C SER A 46 11.11 27.17 -11.98
N LYS A 47 11.83 26.85 -13.06
CA LYS A 47 12.70 25.69 -13.13
C LYS A 47 13.96 25.88 -12.28
N ALA A 48 14.55 27.09 -12.33
CA ALA A 48 15.70 27.43 -11.50
C ALA A 48 15.35 27.34 -10.00
N LEU A 49 14.18 27.84 -9.60
CA LEU A 49 13.68 27.70 -8.23
C LEU A 49 13.46 26.24 -7.85
N TYR A 50 12.83 25.45 -8.74
CA TYR A 50 12.62 24.02 -8.53
C TYR A 50 13.96 23.29 -8.30
N ASP A 51 14.94 23.50 -9.16
CA ASP A 51 16.25 22.83 -9.06
C ASP A 51 17.02 23.25 -7.80
N ARG A 52 16.86 24.50 -7.34
CA ARG A 52 17.42 24.97 -6.05
C ARG A 52 16.72 24.36 -4.83
N LEU A 53 15.40 24.15 -4.90
CA LEU A 53 14.60 23.58 -3.80
C LEU A 53 14.74 22.06 -3.73
N LYS A 54 14.90 21.38 -4.87
CA LYS A 54 14.97 19.92 -4.95
C LYS A 54 15.93 19.25 -3.96
N PRO A 55 17.15 19.75 -3.68
CA PRO A 55 18.04 19.17 -2.67
C PRO A 55 17.52 19.31 -1.22
N TYR A 56 16.61 20.24 -0.98
CA TYR A 56 16.03 20.52 0.36
C TYR A 56 14.62 19.94 0.50
N THR A 57 14.02 19.49 -0.58
CA THR A 57 12.80 18.70 -0.48
C THR A 57 13.19 17.42 0.22
N LEU A 58 12.58 17.19 1.37
CA LEU A 58 12.58 15.84 1.91
C LEU A 58 12.04 14.95 0.78
N ASP A 59 12.85 14.03 0.31
CA ASP A 59 12.28 12.81 -0.22
C ASP A 59 11.15 12.48 0.74
N ASP A 60 9.96 12.14 0.27
CA ASP A 60 8.73 11.95 1.07
C ASP A 60 8.87 11.04 2.30
N GLY A 61 10.09 10.86 2.81
CA GLY A 61 10.47 9.84 3.79
C GLY A 61 10.26 8.44 3.23
N ALA A 62 9.79 8.36 1.99
CA ALA A 62 9.58 7.11 1.30
C ALA A 62 10.90 6.51 0.81
N GLY A 63 11.91 7.36 0.47
CA GLY A 63 13.13 6.90 -0.18
C GLY A 63 12.88 6.41 -1.60
N ASP A 64 13.80 5.62 -2.14
CA ASP A 64 13.62 4.97 -3.43
C ASP A 64 12.55 3.88 -3.36
N VAL A 65 11.86 3.64 -4.48
CA VAL A 65 10.91 2.54 -4.62
C VAL A 65 11.67 1.22 -4.45
N VAL A 66 11.29 0.47 -3.42
CA VAL A 66 11.90 -0.83 -3.09
C VAL A 66 11.35 -1.94 -3.96
N ALA A 67 10.04 -1.93 -4.20
CA ALA A 67 9.35 -2.88 -5.06
C ALA A 67 8.11 -2.24 -5.69
N SER A 68 7.78 -2.64 -6.91
CA SER A 68 6.56 -2.21 -7.60
C SER A 68 5.76 -3.39 -8.13
N PHE A 69 4.44 -3.21 -8.15
CA PHE A 69 3.47 -4.16 -8.72
C PHE A 69 2.47 -3.36 -9.55
N ASP A 70 2.45 -3.61 -10.85
CA ASP A 70 1.63 -2.86 -11.77
C ASP A 70 0.20 -3.39 -11.83
N GLN A 71 -0.76 -2.48 -12.00
CA GLN A 71 -2.16 -2.77 -12.30
C GLN A 71 -2.84 -3.78 -11.36
N VAL A 72 -2.50 -3.72 -10.07
CA VAL A 72 -3.09 -4.57 -9.04
C VAL A 72 -4.58 -4.26 -8.90
N GLY A 73 -5.40 -5.28 -8.98
CA GLY A 73 -6.83 -5.16 -8.68
C GLY A 73 -7.05 -4.97 -7.18
N VAL A 74 -7.64 -3.85 -6.76
CA VAL A 74 -7.95 -3.60 -5.36
C VAL A 74 -9.47 -3.60 -5.17
N LEU A 75 -9.94 -4.40 -4.22
CA LEU A 75 -11.37 -4.53 -3.90
C LEU A 75 -11.82 -3.46 -2.90
N VAL A 76 -10.92 -3.09 -2.00
CA VAL A 76 -11.12 -2.05 -0.97
C VAL A 76 -9.80 -1.32 -0.74
N PRO A 77 -9.75 -0.02 -0.99
CA PRO A 77 -10.67 0.80 -1.80
C PRO A 77 -10.76 0.27 -3.24
N ARG A 78 -11.92 0.37 -3.87
CA ARG A 78 -12.12 -0.26 -5.17
C ARG A 78 -11.42 0.48 -6.30
N GLY A 79 -10.62 -0.26 -7.08
CA GLY A 79 -9.92 0.28 -8.27
C GLY A 79 -8.83 -0.64 -8.79
N ARG A 80 -8.10 -0.13 -9.79
CA ARG A 80 -6.81 -0.67 -10.22
C ARG A 80 -5.75 0.33 -9.85
N PHE A 81 -4.67 -0.16 -9.26
CA PHE A 81 -3.59 0.67 -8.74
C PHE A 81 -2.24 0.06 -9.09
N ASP A 82 -1.29 0.91 -9.39
CA ASP A 82 0.11 0.53 -9.32
C ASP A 82 0.53 0.64 -7.84
N VAL A 83 1.10 -0.43 -7.32
CA VAL A 83 1.49 -0.48 -5.90
C VAL A 83 2.98 -0.33 -5.79
N GLU A 84 3.43 0.76 -5.21
CA GLU A 84 4.83 1.02 -4.91
C GLU A 84 5.10 0.84 -3.43
N MET A 85 6.07 0.00 -3.12
CA MET A 85 6.54 -0.25 -1.76
C MET A 85 7.84 0.51 -1.52
N TYR A 86 7.87 1.26 -0.43
CA TYR A 86 9.01 2.06 0.01
C TYR A 86 9.57 1.50 1.32
N SER A 87 10.54 2.16 1.91
CA SER A 87 11.17 1.71 3.17
C SER A 87 10.26 1.85 4.40
N SER A 88 9.29 2.78 4.38
CA SER A 88 8.41 3.10 5.53
C SER A 88 6.91 3.02 5.23
N SER A 89 6.54 2.94 3.97
CA SER A 89 5.15 2.97 3.51
C SER A 89 4.96 2.21 2.21
N PHE A 90 3.71 1.94 1.83
CA PHE A 90 3.38 1.60 0.47
C PHE A 90 2.32 2.55 -0.08
N HIS A 91 2.37 2.77 -1.38
CA HIS A 91 1.46 3.68 -2.08
C HIS A 91 0.61 2.89 -3.07
N LEU A 92 -0.65 3.27 -3.17
CA LEU A 92 -1.58 2.82 -4.20
C LEU A 92 -1.76 3.98 -5.16
N LEU A 93 -1.18 3.91 -6.34
CA LEU A 93 -1.23 4.94 -7.36
C LEU A 93 -2.34 4.59 -8.36
N GLY A 94 -3.41 5.37 -8.35
CA GLY A 94 -4.59 5.15 -9.18
C GLY A 94 -4.82 6.27 -10.18
N GLN A 95 -5.68 6.03 -11.17
CA GLN A 95 -6.02 7.07 -12.15
C GLN A 95 -6.75 8.29 -11.54
N ALA A 96 -7.59 8.06 -10.55
CA ALA A 96 -8.41 9.09 -9.93
C ALA A 96 -7.90 9.49 -8.54
N HIS A 97 -7.25 8.58 -7.86
CA HIS A 97 -6.88 8.75 -6.46
C HIS A 97 -5.68 7.90 -6.10
N ASP A 98 -4.80 8.49 -5.29
CA ASP A 98 -3.67 7.83 -4.68
C ASP A 98 -3.93 7.67 -3.18
N PHE A 99 -3.35 6.61 -2.60
CA PHE A 99 -3.38 6.38 -1.17
C PHE A 99 -1.98 6.05 -0.67
N ARG A 100 -1.63 6.59 0.48
CA ARG A 100 -0.39 6.29 1.17
C ARG A 100 -0.68 5.59 2.49
N VAL A 101 -0.08 4.43 2.69
CA VAL A 101 -0.23 3.62 3.90
C VAL A 101 1.11 3.47 4.58
N GLN A 102 1.24 3.99 5.79
CA GLN A 102 2.43 3.80 6.61
C GLN A 102 2.49 2.36 7.14
N TYR A 103 3.69 1.76 7.17
CA TYR A 103 3.83 0.40 7.69
C TYR A 103 3.50 0.29 9.18
N SER A 104 3.68 1.38 9.94
CA SER A 104 3.27 1.46 11.35
C SER A 104 1.78 1.28 11.59
N SER A 105 0.95 1.53 10.56
CA SER A 105 -0.50 1.34 10.62
C SER A 105 -0.94 -0.08 10.28
N ILE A 106 -0.03 -0.95 9.82
CA ILE A 106 -0.37 -2.32 9.45
C ILE A 106 -0.42 -3.20 10.70
N LEU A 107 -1.61 -3.62 11.08
CA LEU A 107 -1.82 -4.59 12.16
C LEU A 107 -1.43 -6.00 11.75
N ARG A 108 -1.91 -6.42 10.57
CA ARG A 108 -1.75 -7.79 10.10
C ARG A 108 -2.02 -7.91 8.60
N ILE A 109 -1.34 -8.86 7.98
CA ILE A 109 -1.52 -9.23 6.58
C ILE A 109 -2.13 -10.62 6.50
N PHE A 110 -3.10 -10.82 5.62
CA PHE A 110 -3.75 -12.11 5.38
C PHE A 110 -3.64 -12.49 3.92
N VAL A 111 -3.40 -13.77 3.64
CA VAL A 111 -3.46 -14.36 2.30
C VAL A 111 -4.62 -15.33 2.27
N LEU A 112 -5.64 -15.00 1.50
CA LEU A 112 -6.93 -15.67 1.48
C LEU A 112 -7.27 -16.12 0.05
N PRO A 113 -7.05 -17.39 -0.30
CA PRO A 113 -7.53 -17.94 -1.57
C PRO A 113 -9.05 -17.79 -1.62
N LYS A 114 -9.56 -17.24 -2.71
CA LYS A 114 -10.99 -16.99 -2.87
C LYS A 114 -11.68 -18.27 -3.32
N ALA A 115 -12.67 -18.72 -2.56
CA ALA A 115 -13.43 -19.92 -2.89
C ALA A 115 -14.08 -19.82 -4.28
N ASN A 116 -14.07 -20.90 -5.04
CA ASN A 116 -14.63 -21.02 -6.40
C ASN A 116 -14.10 -19.95 -7.38
N SER A 117 -12.85 -19.51 -7.20
CA SER A 117 -12.23 -18.49 -8.07
C SER A 117 -10.72 -18.68 -8.14
N PRO A 118 -10.10 -18.52 -9.31
CA PRO A 118 -8.65 -18.60 -9.46
C PRO A 118 -7.97 -17.31 -8.96
N GLN A 119 -8.49 -16.72 -7.89
CA GLN A 119 -8.00 -15.47 -7.33
C GLN A 119 -7.65 -15.64 -5.86
N THR A 120 -6.58 -14.98 -5.43
CA THR A 120 -6.19 -14.86 -4.04
C THR A 120 -6.23 -13.41 -3.61
N VAL A 121 -6.81 -13.14 -2.45
CA VAL A 121 -6.85 -11.81 -1.86
C VAL A 121 -5.76 -11.70 -0.81
N VAL A 122 -4.94 -10.66 -0.93
CA VAL A 122 -4.05 -10.22 0.15
C VAL A 122 -4.75 -9.07 0.86
N ALA A 123 -5.17 -9.32 2.09
CA ALA A 123 -5.84 -8.35 2.93
C ALA A 123 -4.87 -7.74 3.94
N VAL A 124 -4.85 -6.42 4.03
CA VAL A 124 -4.00 -5.65 4.94
C VAL A 124 -4.92 -4.95 5.94
N ALA A 125 -4.92 -5.40 7.19
CA ALA A 125 -5.67 -4.78 8.26
C ALA A 125 -4.92 -3.57 8.81
N LEU A 126 -5.61 -2.45 9.00
CA LEU A 126 -5.04 -1.16 9.37
C LEU A 126 -5.61 -0.63 10.70
N ASP A 127 -4.72 -0.12 11.52
CA ASP A 127 -5.01 0.71 12.69
C ASP A 127 -3.86 1.72 12.88
N PRO A 128 -4.11 3.02 12.72
CA PRO A 128 -5.36 3.64 12.32
C PRO A 128 -5.78 3.32 10.87
N PRO A 129 -7.10 3.41 10.59
CA PRO A 129 -7.64 3.09 9.28
C PRO A 129 -7.25 4.13 8.24
N LEU A 130 -7.20 3.71 6.98
CA LEU A 130 -7.04 4.59 5.83
C LEU A 130 -8.28 5.48 5.68
N ARG A 131 -8.09 6.78 5.56
CA ARG A 131 -9.17 7.76 5.43
C ARG A 131 -9.07 8.53 4.12
N ARG A 132 -10.22 8.77 3.52
CA ARG A 132 -10.34 9.67 2.37
C ARG A 132 -11.65 10.43 2.44
N GLY A 133 -11.58 11.73 2.72
CA GLY A 133 -12.76 12.53 3.01
C GLY A 133 -13.56 11.91 4.15
N GLN A 134 -14.82 11.60 3.90
CA GLN A 134 -15.71 10.97 4.88
C GLN A 134 -15.63 9.42 4.89
N THR A 135 -14.88 8.82 3.97
CA THR A 135 -14.80 7.37 3.86
C THR A 135 -13.60 6.84 4.64
N THR A 136 -13.86 5.80 5.42
CA THR A 136 -12.85 5.12 6.24
C THR A 136 -12.72 3.67 5.80
N TYR A 137 -11.48 3.21 5.59
CA TYR A 137 -11.17 1.84 5.20
C TYR A 137 -10.31 1.18 6.29
N MET A 138 -10.89 0.23 6.99
CA MET A 138 -10.19 -0.57 8.02
C MET A 138 -9.23 -1.58 7.40
N MET A 139 -9.37 -1.86 6.12
CA MET A 139 -8.58 -2.84 5.40
C MET A 139 -8.32 -2.38 3.97
N VAL A 140 -7.15 -2.76 3.43
CA VAL A 140 -6.85 -2.75 1.99
C VAL A 140 -6.89 -4.19 1.49
N LEU A 141 -7.65 -4.43 0.41
CA LEU A 141 -7.81 -5.77 -0.18
C LEU A 141 -7.25 -5.78 -1.59
N CYS A 142 -6.07 -6.33 -1.77
CA CYS A 142 -5.43 -6.53 -3.08
C CYS A 142 -5.76 -7.93 -3.61
N GLN A 143 -6.15 -8.03 -4.88
CA GLN A 143 -6.53 -9.29 -5.51
C GLN A 143 -5.57 -9.64 -6.64
N PHE A 144 -5.11 -10.88 -6.65
CA PHE A 144 -4.17 -11.42 -7.62
C PHE A 144 -4.67 -12.75 -8.18
N PRO A 145 -4.32 -13.10 -9.43
CA PRO A 145 -4.47 -14.48 -9.89
C PRO A 145 -3.64 -15.42 -9.01
N THR A 146 -4.22 -16.56 -8.62
CA THR A 146 -3.62 -17.47 -7.62
C THR A 146 -2.33 -18.11 -8.10
N GLU A 147 -2.28 -18.50 -9.37
CA GLU A 147 -1.18 -19.27 -9.98
C GLU A 147 -0.25 -18.42 -10.86
N GLU A 148 -0.49 -17.11 -10.93
CA GLU A 148 0.37 -16.22 -11.70
C GLU A 148 1.73 -16.10 -11.03
N GLU A 149 2.76 -16.57 -11.71
CA GLU A 149 4.14 -16.44 -11.25
C GLU A 149 4.71 -15.08 -11.59
N THR A 150 5.42 -14.50 -10.64
CA THR A 150 6.13 -13.23 -10.81
C THR A 150 7.52 -13.30 -10.21
N THR A 151 8.41 -12.48 -10.76
CA THR A 151 9.74 -12.26 -10.20
C THR A 151 9.94 -10.76 -10.07
N ILE A 152 10.29 -10.32 -8.87
CA ILE A 152 10.62 -8.92 -8.60
C ILE A 152 12.05 -8.81 -8.09
N GLU A 153 12.69 -7.69 -8.40
CA GLU A 153 13.98 -7.31 -7.81
C GLU A 153 13.76 -6.18 -6.82
N LEU A 154 14.17 -6.39 -5.57
CA LEU A 154 14.13 -5.36 -4.56
C LEU A 154 15.24 -4.33 -4.81
N GLN A 155 14.85 -3.08 -5.02
CA GLN A 155 15.76 -1.94 -5.22
C GLN A 155 16.25 -1.43 -3.86
N VAL A 156 17.02 -2.27 -3.16
CA VAL A 156 17.63 -1.96 -1.86
C VAL A 156 19.11 -2.26 -1.86
N SER A 157 19.87 -1.50 -1.10
CA SER A 157 21.27 -1.82 -0.87
C SER A 157 21.42 -3.12 -0.06
N ASP A 158 22.53 -3.84 -0.28
CA ASP A 158 22.79 -5.09 0.44
C ASP A 158 22.88 -4.87 1.96
N GLU A 159 23.37 -3.70 2.39
CA GLU A 159 23.39 -3.30 3.80
C GLU A 159 21.98 -3.10 4.38
N HIS A 160 21.09 -2.49 3.63
CA HIS A 160 19.70 -2.29 4.06
C HIS A 160 18.97 -3.64 4.12
N LEU A 161 19.17 -4.48 3.11
CA LEU A 161 18.59 -5.83 3.07
C LEU A 161 19.06 -6.68 4.26
N ALA A 162 20.35 -6.61 4.61
CA ALA A 162 20.90 -7.29 5.78
C ALA A 162 20.22 -6.80 7.08
N LYS A 163 20.08 -5.48 7.27
CA LYS A 163 19.39 -4.89 8.43
C LYS A 163 17.92 -5.32 8.55
N LEU A 164 17.21 -5.43 7.43
CA LEU A 164 15.83 -5.93 7.41
C LEU A 164 15.79 -7.42 7.80
N ASN A 165 16.72 -8.23 7.28
CA ASN A 165 16.79 -9.64 7.56
C ASN A 165 17.22 -9.95 9.00
N ASP A 166 18.08 -9.14 9.60
CA ASP A 166 18.42 -9.23 11.04
C ASP A 166 17.19 -9.03 11.93
N LYS A 167 16.21 -8.23 11.46
CA LYS A 167 14.91 -8.05 12.11
C LYS A 167 13.89 -9.16 11.75
N GLY A 168 14.31 -10.18 11.01
CA GLY A 168 13.47 -11.34 10.68
C GLY A 168 12.62 -11.18 9.40
N ALA A 169 12.94 -10.25 8.53
CA ALA A 169 12.21 -10.01 7.29
C ALA A 169 12.25 -11.21 6.33
N LYS A 170 13.39 -11.89 6.23
CA LYS A 170 13.64 -13.03 5.32
C LYS A 170 13.39 -12.65 3.84
N LEU A 171 13.89 -11.49 3.45
CA LEU A 171 13.85 -10.98 2.08
C LEU A 171 15.10 -11.41 1.33
N SER A 172 14.96 -11.66 0.02
CA SER A 172 16.06 -11.82 -0.94
C SER A 172 16.00 -10.71 -1.97
N LYS A 173 17.14 -10.35 -2.55
CA LYS A 173 17.22 -9.30 -3.57
C LYS A 173 16.33 -9.60 -4.75
N THR A 174 16.28 -10.86 -5.17
CA THR A 174 15.33 -11.37 -6.16
C THR A 174 14.32 -12.27 -5.46
N MET A 175 13.04 -11.99 -5.65
CA MET A 175 11.93 -12.78 -5.10
C MET A 175 11.11 -13.36 -6.23
N THR A 176 10.97 -14.69 -6.26
CA THR A 176 10.20 -15.43 -7.27
C THR A 176 9.14 -16.28 -6.58
N GLY A 177 7.99 -16.39 -7.21
CA GLY A 177 6.86 -17.20 -6.75
C GLY A 177 5.55 -16.69 -7.29
N THR A 178 4.43 -17.15 -6.72
CA THR A 178 3.12 -16.65 -7.12
C THR A 178 2.95 -15.18 -6.72
N SER A 179 2.28 -14.39 -7.57
CA SER A 179 2.07 -12.94 -7.35
C SER A 179 1.55 -12.60 -5.96
N PRO A 180 0.51 -13.28 -5.40
CA PRO A 180 0.04 -13.00 -4.04
C PRO A 180 1.08 -13.32 -2.97
N ASP A 181 1.88 -14.37 -3.17
CA ASP A 181 2.91 -14.77 -2.20
C ASP A 181 4.10 -13.80 -2.19
N VAL A 182 4.56 -13.39 -3.37
CA VAL A 182 5.66 -12.44 -3.52
C VAL A 182 5.25 -11.10 -2.92
N PHE A 183 4.05 -10.60 -3.27
CA PHE A 183 3.50 -9.36 -2.71
C PHE A 183 3.40 -9.42 -1.18
N ALA A 184 2.78 -10.47 -0.64
CA ALA A 184 2.59 -10.61 0.80
C ALA A 184 3.92 -10.77 1.57
N LYS A 185 4.90 -11.47 0.99
CA LYS A 185 6.24 -11.63 1.59
C LYS A 185 7.03 -10.32 1.56
N ALA A 186 6.99 -9.57 0.45
CA ALA A 186 7.62 -8.27 0.34
C ALA A 186 7.05 -7.30 1.39
N LEU A 187 5.71 -7.18 1.42
CA LEU A 187 5.03 -6.31 2.37
C LEU A 187 5.30 -6.70 3.83
N ARG A 188 5.27 -8.00 4.15
CA ARG A 188 5.64 -8.51 5.48
C ARG A 188 7.07 -8.14 5.85
N GLY A 189 8.00 -8.34 4.92
CA GLY A 189 9.42 -8.10 5.18
C GLY A 189 9.72 -6.63 5.43
N LEU A 190 9.08 -5.73 4.69
CA LEU A 190 9.26 -4.29 4.81
C LEU A 190 8.52 -3.72 6.04
N SER A 191 7.30 -4.17 6.30
CA SER A 191 6.47 -3.66 7.40
C SER A 191 6.77 -4.31 8.75
N GLY A 192 7.33 -5.52 8.76
CA GLY A 192 7.44 -6.34 9.98
C GLY A 192 6.11 -6.91 10.49
N ALA A 193 4.99 -6.64 9.80
CA ALA A 193 3.67 -7.08 10.21
C ALA A 193 3.51 -8.61 10.12
N LYS A 194 2.66 -9.18 10.97
CA LYS A 194 2.41 -10.61 10.98
C LYS A 194 1.63 -11.05 9.76
N LEU A 195 2.15 -12.02 9.01
CA LEU A 195 1.47 -12.67 7.90
C LEU A 195 0.68 -13.88 8.40
N THR A 196 -0.61 -13.93 8.09
CA THR A 196 -1.52 -15.03 8.41
C THR A 196 -2.06 -15.64 7.11
N ARG A 197 -2.07 -16.94 7.04
CA ARG A 197 -2.65 -17.72 5.94
C ARG A 197 -3.87 -18.47 6.43
N THR A 198 -4.65 -19.01 5.51
CA THR A 198 -5.70 -19.98 5.83
C THR A 198 -5.09 -21.18 6.54
N GLY A 199 -5.76 -21.63 7.61
CA GLY A 199 -5.32 -22.78 8.40
C GLY A 199 -5.72 -24.13 7.78
N ALA A 200 -5.87 -25.12 8.67
CA ALA A 200 -6.25 -26.49 8.29
C ALA A 200 -7.73 -26.67 7.94
N PHE A 201 -8.55 -25.64 8.15
CA PHE A 201 -9.98 -25.70 7.81
C PHE A 201 -10.18 -26.01 6.33
N ARG A 202 -11.10 -26.93 6.07
CA ARG A 202 -11.65 -27.22 4.75
C ARG A 202 -13.18 -27.27 4.88
N ASP A 203 -13.86 -26.96 3.78
CA ASP A 203 -15.30 -27.13 3.70
C ASP A 203 -15.72 -28.60 3.74
N SER A 204 -17.02 -28.89 3.66
CA SER A 204 -17.55 -30.25 3.70
C SER A 204 -17.11 -31.14 2.55
N ILE A 205 -16.63 -30.54 1.45
CA ILE A 205 -16.12 -31.23 0.26
C ILE A 205 -14.60 -31.44 0.37
N GLY A 206 -13.92 -30.70 1.25
CA GLY A 206 -12.49 -30.77 1.49
C GLY A 206 -11.63 -29.93 0.53
N GLU A 207 -12.26 -29.09 -0.27
CA GLU A 207 -11.58 -28.31 -1.32
C GLU A 207 -11.33 -26.87 -0.92
N GLU A 208 -12.26 -26.25 -0.19
CA GLU A 208 -12.25 -24.80 0.06
C GLU A 208 -11.82 -24.43 1.47
N HIS A 209 -11.13 -23.31 1.60
CA HIS A 209 -10.69 -22.76 2.87
C HIS A 209 -11.72 -21.84 3.55
N ALA A 210 -12.86 -21.63 2.92
CA ALA A 210 -13.88 -20.70 3.37
C ALA A 210 -15.28 -21.25 3.16
N VAL A 211 -16.23 -20.75 3.94
CA VAL A 211 -17.66 -21.05 3.82
C VAL A 211 -18.35 -19.87 3.15
N ARG A 212 -19.12 -20.14 2.09
CA ARG A 212 -19.98 -19.12 1.50
C ARG A 212 -21.07 -18.73 2.48
N CYS A 213 -21.26 -17.46 2.72
CA CYS A 213 -22.26 -16.93 3.61
C CYS A 213 -22.72 -15.54 3.16
N THR A 214 -23.81 -15.05 3.77
CA THR A 214 -24.37 -13.73 3.46
C THR A 214 -24.39 -12.89 4.73
N TYR A 215 -23.95 -11.65 4.62
CA TYR A 215 -24.05 -10.67 5.69
C TYR A 215 -24.74 -9.39 5.16
N LYS A 216 -25.86 -8.98 5.79
CA LYS A 216 -26.64 -7.79 5.40
C LYS A 216 -26.97 -7.71 3.91
N ASN A 217 -27.36 -8.79 3.27
CA ASN A 217 -27.67 -8.90 1.84
C ASN A 217 -26.45 -8.91 0.88
N ASP A 218 -25.23 -8.83 1.38
CA ASP A 218 -24.02 -9.01 0.58
C ASP A 218 -23.50 -10.45 0.72
N ASP A 219 -23.31 -11.11 -0.41
CA ASP A 219 -22.65 -12.42 -0.46
C ASP A 219 -21.16 -12.30 -0.18
N GLY A 220 -20.63 -13.22 0.61
CA GLY A 220 -19.23 -13.23 0.99
C GLY A 220 -18.75 -14.62 1.39
N TYR A 221 -17.55 -14.66 1.92
CA TYR A 221 -16.86 -15.85 2.37
C TYR A 221 -16.37 -15.66 3.80
N LEU A 222 -16.65 -16.63 4.65
CA LEU A 222 -16.13 -16.68 6.02
C LEU A 222 -14.98 -17.66 6.08
N TYR A 223 -13.79 -17.16 6.43
CA TYR A 223 -12.58 -17.94 6.64
C TYR A 223 -12.39 -18.23 8.12
N PRO A 224 -12.50 -19.46 8.58
CA PRO A 224 -12.06 -19.85 9.91
C PRO A 224 -10.52 -19.85 9.93
N LEU A 225 -9.95 -18.90 10.65
CA LEU A 225 -8.51 -18.81 10.89
C LEU A 225 -8.18 -19.40 12.26
N GLU A 226 -6.90 -19.47 12.62
CA GLU A 226 -6.47 -20.06 13.89
C GLU A 226 -7.02 -19.33 15.13
N LYS A 227 -7.16 -17.99 15.06
CA LYS A 227 -7.55 -17.15 16.22
C LYS A 227 -8.70 -16.17 15.92
N ALA A 228 -9.30 -16.25 14.75
CA ALA A 228 -10.35 -15.33 14.34
C ALA A 228 -11.13 -15.90 13.16
N PHE A 229 -12.33 -15.38 12.93
CA PHE A 229 -12.98 -15.46 11.64
C PHE A 229 -12.59 -14.24 10.80
N PHE A 230 -12.39 -14.44 9.49
CA PHE A 230 -12.27 -13.35 8.54
C PHE A 230 -13.41 -13.42 7.55
N TYR A 231 -14.25 -12.37 7.51
CA TYR A 231 -15.30 -12.23 6.50
C TYR A 231 -14.80 -11.37 5.34
N LEU A 232 -14.90 -11.92 4.14
CA LEU A 232 -14.59 -11.28 2.87
C LEU A 232 -15.91 -11.24 2.08
N VAL A 233 -16.45 -10.16 1.55
CA VAL A 233 -15.84 -9.02 0.88
C VAL A 233 -16.37 -7.68 1.42
N LYS A 234 -17.68 -7.53 1.76
CA LYS A 234 -18.34 -6.25 2.06
C LYS A 234 -19.25 -6.33 3.31
N PRO A 235 -18.90 -5.58 4.35
CA PRO A 235 -17.58 -5.01 4.65
C PRO A 235 -16.61 -6.12 5.04
N PRO A 236 -15.30 -5.99 4.73
CA PRO A 236 -14.32 -6.94 5.24
C PRO A 236 -14.24 -6.80 6.75
N MET A 237 -14.29 -7.93 7.46
CA MET A 237 -14.29 -7.96 8.93
C MET A 237 -13.37 -9.03 9.46
N LEU A 238 -12.59 -8.67 10.49
CA LEU A 238 -11.85 -9.61 11.32
C LEU A 238 -12.60 -9.73 12.65
N ILE A 239 -13.00 -10.95 13.03
CA ILE A 239 -13.76 -11.24 14.22
C ILE A 239 -12.93 -12.18 15.10
N PRO A 240 -12.25 -11.67 16.14
CA PRO A 240 -11.50 -12.50 17.08
C PRO A 240 -12.42 -13.52 17.79
N TYR A 241 -11.84 -14.64 18.24
CA TYR A 241 -12.63 -15.64 18.96
C TYR A 241 -12.87 -15.27 20.44
N ASP A 242 -12.06 -14.36 20.97
CA ASP A 242 -12.06 -13.99 22.39
C ASP A 242 -12.90 -12.74 22.69
N ASP A 243 -13.69 -12.26 21.74
CA ASP A 243 -14.60 -11.11 21.91
C ASP A 243 -16.06 -11.55 22.12
#